data_88a3d84813241314a2b2d08dc14f1d1a
#
_entry.id   88a3d84813241314a2b2d08dc14f1d1a
#
_cell.length_a   1.000
_cell.length_b   1.000
_cell.length_c   1.000
_cell.angle_alpha   90.00
_cell.angle_beta   90.00
_cell.angle_gamma   90.00
#
_symmetry.space_group_name_H-M   'P 1'
#
loop_
_entity.id
_entity.type
_entity.pdbx_description
1 polymer ?
#
loop_
_entity_poly.entity_id
_entity_poly.type
_entity_poly.pdbx_seq_one_letter_code
_entity_poly.pdbx_strand_id
1 'polypeptide(L)'
;MPLEESTLNQLVDTVRRFVNERLIPLEEQVANDDLIPAEIIEEMKQLGLFGLTIPAEYGGLGLNTYEECQVVLELGRTAPAFRSIFGTNNGIGSQGLVMDGTQEQKDYYLPRLASGEIIGSFALTEPEAGSDSASVQTKAILDGDDYILSGTKRYITNAPNAGLFTVFARTDANEPGSRGVSAFLVDASSPGLSLGKPYKKMGQQGAHVCDVILDECR
;
A
#
# COMPACT_ATOMS: atom_id res chain seq x y z
N MET A 1 13.77 5.00 17.72
CA MET A 1 14.10 4.15 18.93
C MET A 1 12.92 3.20 19.13
N PRO A 2 13.13 1.97 19.62
CA PRO A 2 12.02 1.09 19.96
C PRO A 2 11.07 1.77 20.97
N LEU A 3 9.79 1.41 20.91
CA LEU A 3 8.83 1.87 21.93
C LEU A 3 9.19 1.28 23.29
N GLU A 4 8.82 1.99 24.36
CA GLU A 4 8.85 1.39 25.69
C GLU A 4 7.88 0.20 25.72
N GLU A 5 8.27 -0.88 26.40
CA GLU A 5 7.48 -2.11 26.45
C GLU A 5 6.06 -1.88 26.98
N SER A 6 5.91 -0.97 27.95
CA SER A 6 4.59 -0.57 28.47
C SER A 6 3.70 0.07 27.40
N THR A 7 4.28 0.92 26.54
CA THR A 7 3.57 1.60 25.46
C THR A 7 3.19 0.62 24.36
N LEU A 8 4.09 -0.29 23.99
CA LEU A 8 3.79 -1.35 23.03
C LEU A 8 2.65 -2.25 23.52
N ASN A 9 2.69 -2.66 24.79
CA ASN A 9 1.64 -3.50 25.39
C ASN A 9 0.28 -2.77 25.37
N GLN A 10 0.23 -1.47 25.67
CA GLN A 10 -0.99 -0.67 25.59
C GLN A 10 -1.55 -0.58 24.15
N LEU A 11 -0.67 -0.41 23.17
CA LEU A 11 -1.06 -0.40 21.75
C LEU A 11 -1.65 -1.76 21.36
N VAL A 12 -0.97 -2.86 21.67
CA VAL A 12 -1.43 -4.23 21.38
C VAL A 12 -2.78 -4.51 22.04
N ASP A 13 -2.95 -4.13 23.32
CA ASP A 13 -4.23 -4.30 24.03
C ASP A 13 -5.35 -3.45 23.44
N THR A 14 -5.05 -2.26 22.96
CA THR A 14 -6.01 -1.39 22.26
C THR A 14 -6.45 -2.03 20.95
N VAL A 15 -5.51 -2.51 20.16
CA VAL A 15 -5.80 -3.20 18.89
C VAL A 15 -6.58 -4.50 19.14
N ARG A 16 -6.21 -5.27 20.16
CA ARG A 16 -6.95 -6.49 20.57
C ARG A 16 -8.41 -6.20 20.89
N ARG A 17 -8.68 -5.14 21.64
CA ARG A 17 -10.07 -4.72 21.93
C ARG A 17 -10.79 -4.30 20.66
N PHE A 18 -10.17 -3.50 19.82
CA PHE A 18 -10.73 -3.10 18.54
C PHE A 18 -11.08 -4.30 17.66
N VAL A 19 -10.19 -5.29 17.57
CA VAL A 19 -10.45 -6.55 16.84
C VAL A 19 -11.65 -7.28 17.42
N ASN A 20 -11.71 -7.47 18.73
CA ASN A 20 -12.77 -8.25 19.37
C ASN A 20 -14.14 -7.53 19.31
N GLU A 21 -14.16 -6.23 19.51
CA GLU A 21 -15.40 -5.46 19.70
C GLU A 21 -15.93 -4.86 18.40
N ARG A 22 -15.06 -4.60 17.43
CA ARG A 22 -15.43 -3.90 16.21
C ARG A 22 -15.25 -4.75 14.94
N LEU A 23 -14.15 -5.50 14.80
CA LEU A 23 -13.84 -6.17 13.54
C LEU A 23 -14.48 -7.55 13.43
N ILE A 24 -14.31 -8.43 14.43
CA ILE A 24 -14.89 -9.78 14.42
C ILE A 24 -16.40 -9.76 14.21
N PRO A 25 -17.20 -8.89 14.88
CA PRO A 25 -18.64 -8.84 14.66
C PRO A 25 -19.07 -8.44 13.25
N LEU A 26 -18.18 -7.83 12.46
CA LEU A 26 -18.46 -7.36 11.10
C LEU A 26 -17.96 -8.29 9.99
N GLU A 27 -17.30 -9.40 10.32
CA GLU A 27 -16.71 -10.31 9.32
C GLU A 27 -17.73 -10.83 8.31
N GLU A 28 -18.90 -11.25 8.77
CA GLU A 28 -19.95 -11.75 7.89
C GLU A 28 -20.50 -10.66 6.97
N GLN A 29 -20.71 -9.45 7.50
CA GLN A 29 -21.15 -8.31 6.70
C GLN A 29 -20.11 -7.98 5.63
N VAL A 30 -18.83 -7.84 5.99
CA VAL A 30 -17.73 -7.55 5.05
C VAL A 30 -17.62 -8.64 3.98
N ALA A 31 -17.81 -9.91 4.36
CA ALA A 31 -17.77 -11.02 3.40
C ALA A 31 -18.94 -10.98 2.41
N ASN A 32 -20.12 -10.59 2.84
CA ASN A 32 -21.33 -10.51 2.01
C ASN A 32 -21.34 -9.27 1.11
N ASP A 33 -20.96 -8.11 1.67
CA ASP A 33 -21.00 -6.82 0.97
C ASP A 33 -19.76 -6.57 0.09
N ASP A 34 -18.71 -7.38 0.24
CA ASP A 34 -17.37 -7.18 -0.34
C ASP A 34 -16.83 -5.76 -0.08
N LEU A 35 -17.11 -5.20 1.10
CA LEU A 35 -16.78 -3.83 1.46
C LEU A 35 -16.52 -3.70 2.95
N ILE A 36 -15.45 -2.99 3.34
CA ILE A 36 -15.23 -2.57 4.72
C ILE A 36 -16.02 -1.28 4.96
N PRO A 37 -16.87 -1.20 6.00
CA PRO A 37 -17.60 0.01 6.33
C PRO A 37 -16.67 1.22 6.52
N ALA A 38 -17.08 2.39 6.01
CA ALA A 38 -16.24 3.60 6.06
C ALA A 38 -15.92 4.05 7.49
N GLU A 39 -16.85 3.86 8.44
CA GLU A 39 -16.62 4.15 9.85
C GLU A 39 -15.50 3.31 10.45
N ILE A 40 -15.35 2.05 10.03
CA ILE A 40 -14.25 1.18 10.49
C ILE A 40 -12.91 1.66 9.95
N ILE A 41 -12.87 2.09 8.68
CA ILE A 41 -11.66 2.67 8.10
C ILE A 41 -11.26 3.94 8.87
N GLU A 42 -12.24 4.76 9.24
CA GLU A 42 -11.97 5.98 10.01
C GLU A 42 -11.49 5.66 11.44
N GLU A 43 -12.06 4.66 12.12
CA GLU A 43 -11.57 4.17 13.41
C GLU A 43 -10.12 3.65 13.29
N MET A 44 -9.78 2.94 12.21
CA MET A 44 -8.41 2.49 11.93
C MET A 44 -7.42 3.66 11.77
N LYS A 45 -7.85 4.74 11.09
CA LYS A 45 -7.04 5.97 10.96
C LYS A 45 -6.79 6.60 12.34
N GLN A 46 -7.84 6.75 13.15
CA GLN A 46 -7.75 7.32 14.50
C GLN A 46 -6.86 6.49 15.43
N LEU A 47 -6.80 5.17 15.22
CA LEU A 47 -5.87 4.27 15.93
C LEU A 47 -4.43 4.32 15.39
N GLY A 48 -4.16 5.08 14.32
CA GLY A 48 -2.83 5.20 13.72
C GLY A 48 -2.38 3.96 12.94
N LEU A 49 -3.31 3.05 12.56
CA LEU A 49 -2.95 1.79 11.89
C LEU A 49 -2.36 2.00 10.49
N PHE A 50 -2.62 3.13 9.84
CA PHE A 50 -2.05 3.45 8.54
C PHE A 50 -0.57 3.87 8.61
N GLY A 51 -0.09 4.28 9.77
CA GLY A 51 1.26 4.80 9.99
C GLY A 51 2.13 3.97 10.93
N LEU A 52 1.87 2.66 11.12
CA LEU A 52 2.60 1.84 12.10
C LEU A 52 4.13 1.91 11.92
N THR A 53 4.63 1.80 10.68
CA THR A 53 6.06 1.76 10.37
C THR A 53 6.60 3.05 9.77
N ILE A 54 5.73 4.02 9.45
CA ILE A 54 6.15 5.33 8.96
C ILE A 54 6.83 6.09 10.11
N PRO A 55 7.98 6.75 9.88
CA PRO A 55 8.70 7.46 10.94
C PRO A 55 7.85 8.51 11.66
N ALA A 56 8.10 8.68 12.96
CA ALA A 56 7.34 9.60 13.82
C ALA A 56 7.43 11.06 13.36
N GLU A 57 8.51 11.47 12.74
CA GLU A 57 8.69 12.80 12.15
C GLU A 57 7.68 13.11 11.02
N TYR A 58 7.11 12.07 10.41
CA TYR A 58 6.03 12.17 9.40
C TYR A 58 4.66 11.78 9.96
N GLY A 59 4.51 11.72 11.29
CA GLY A 59 3.22 11.44 11.94
C GLY A 59 2.87 9.97 12.08
N GLY A 60 3.78 9.05 11.75
CA GLY A 60 3.64 7.62 11.99
C GLY A 60 4.05 7.21 13.41
N LEU A 61 3.92 5.93 13.74
CA LEU A 61 4.36 5.38 15.03
C LEU A 61 5.83 4.95 15.03
N GLY A 62 6.45 4.78 13.86
CA GLY A 62 7.85 4.41 13.71
C GLY A 62 8.21 3.05 14.27
N LEU A 63 7.25 2.10 14.27
CA LEU A 63 7.45 0.76 14.81
C LEU A 63 8.53 0.03 14.02
N ASN A 64 9.40 -0.68 14.73
CA ASN A 64 10.26 -1.66 14.10
C ASN A 64 9.48 -2.95 13.75
N THR A 65 10.11 -3.85 13.01
CA THR A 65 9.45 -5.07 12.51
C THR A 65 8.89 -5.95 13.65
N TYR A 66 9.59 -6.05 14.79
CA TYR A 66 9.10 -6.84 15.93
C TYR A 66 7.84 -6.23 16.53
N GLU A 67 7.84 -4.91 16.74
CA GLU A 67 6.70 -4.17 17.28
C GLU A 67 5.49 -4.22 16.34
N GLU A 68 5.71 -4.03 15.03
CA GLU A 68 4.67 -4.19 14.02
C GLU A 68 4.08 -5.61 14.05
N CYS A 69 4.92 -6.64 14.14
CA CYS A 69 4.46 -8.02 14.21
C CYS A 69 3.53 -8.27 15.41
N GLN A 70 3.79 -7.66 16.58
CA GLN A 70 2.90 -7.80 17.75
C GLN A 70 1.51 -7.24 17.47
N VAL A 71 1.43 -6.08 16.81
CA VAL A 71 0.16 -5.46 16.42
C VAL A 71 -0.56 -6.29 15.35
N VAL A 72 0.17 -6.74 14.33
CA VAL A 72 -0.41 -7.52 13.21
C VAL A 72 -0.89 -8.90 13.65
N LEU A 73 -0.28 -9.51 14.68
CA LEU A 73 -0.76 -10.77 15.26
C LEU A 73 -2.20 -10.65 15.79
N GLU A 74 -2.56 -9.54 16.42
CA GLU A 74 -3.95 -9.32 16.85
C GLU A 74 -4.90 -9.14 15.66
N LEU A 75 -4.49 -8.38 14.65
CA LEU A 75 -5.25 -8.17 13.42
C LEU A 75 -5.40 -9.45 12.57
N GLY A 76 -4.47 -10.40 12.72
CA GLY A 76 -4.53 -11.71 12.07
C GLY A 76 -5.64 -12.63 12.62
N ARG A 77 -6.31 -12.25 13.69
CA ARG A 77 -7.42 -12.99 14.32
C ARG A 77 -8.78 -12.72 13.68
N THR A 78 -8.85 -11.81 12.75
CA THR A 78 -10.07 -11.41 12.04
C THR A 78 -9.88 -11.48 10.52
N ALA A 79 -10.92 -11.12 9.75
CA ALA A 79 -10.89 -11.18 8.30
C ALA A 79 -9.69 -10.40 7.71
N PRO A 80 -8.89 -11.02 6.82
CA PRO A 80 -7.66 -10.40 6.28
C PRO A 80 -7.89 -9.07 5.56
N ALA A 81 -9.12 -8.80 5.10
CA ALA A 81 -9.47 -7.55 4.44
C ALA A 81 -9.19 -6.33 5.33
N PHE A 82 -9.47 -6.43 6.64
CA PHE A 82 -9.23 -5.34 7.58
C PHE A 82 -7.76 -4.95 7.69
N ARG A 83 -6.85 -5.92 7.62
CA ARG A 83 -5.42 -5.64 7.59
C ARG A 83 -4.98 -5.14 6.22
N SER A 84 -5.59 -5.62 5.14
CA SER A 84 -5.18 -5.30 3.77
C SER A 84 -5.36 -3.82 3.44
N ILE A 85 -6.40 -3.15 3.98
CA ILE A 85 -6.70 -1.76 3.61
C ILE A 85 -5.59 -0.77 4.03
N PHE A 86 -4.94 -0.98 5.15
CA PHE A 86 -3.86 -0.13 5.65
C PHE A 86 -2.47 -0.77 5.49
N GLY A 87 -2.40 -2.07 5.24
CA GLY A 87 -1.13 -2.81 5.23
C GLY A 87 -0.17 -2.38 4.12
N THR A 88 -0.69 -1.87 3.01
CA THR A 88 0.15 -1.32 1.94
C THR A 88 0.84 -0.02 2.38
N ASN A 89 0.18 0.82 3.18
CA ASN A 89 0.78 2.05 3.69
C ASN A 89 1.97 1.78 4.64
N ASN A 90 1.92 0.70 5.42
CA ASN A 90 2.97 0.37 6.40
C ASN A 90 4.17 -0.38 5.82
N GLY A 91 4.02 -0.99 4.67
CA GLY A 91 5.06 -1.82 4.07
C GLY A 91 5.44 -1.34 2.68
N ILE A 92 5.05 -2.14 1.71
CA ILE A 92 5.47 -2.01 0.30
C ILE A 92 5.08 -0.68 -0.36
N GLY A 93 4.06 0.03 0.14
CA GLY A 93 3.63 1.32 -0.43
C GLY A 93 4.37 2.53 0.14
N SER A 94 5.04 2.42 1.29
CA SER A 94 5.76 3.55 1.90
C SER A 94 7.26 3.32 2.07
N GLN A 95 7.73 2.08 2.27
CA GLN A 95 9.12 1.82 2.63
C GLN A 95 10.12 2.24 1.56
N GLY A 96 9.81 2.07 0.27
CA GLY A 96 10.66 2.59 -0.80
C GLY A 96 10.82 4.11 -0.73
N LEU A 97 9.72 4.81 -0.44
CA LEU A 97 9.72 6.25 -0.24
C LEU A 97 10.51 6.67 1.01
N VAL A 98 10.35 5.95 2.13
CA VAL A 98 11.11 6.20 3.37
C VAL A 98 12.62 6.04 3.13
N MET A 99 13.02 5.01 2.40
CA MET A 99 14.44 4.69 2.17
C MET A 99 15.07 5.63 1.12
N ASP A 100 14.46 5.75 -0.04
CA ASP A 100 15.08 6.29 -1.25
C ASP A 100 14.38 7.55 -1.80
N GLY A 101 13.25 7.98 -1.24
CA GLY A 101 12.57 9.19 -1.67
C GLY A 101 13.38 10.46 -1.39
N THR A 102 13.20 11.49 -2.23
CA THR A 102 13.73 12.82 -1.93
C THR A 102 13.05 13.41 -0.69
N GLN A 103 13.67 14.40 -0.05
CA GLN A 103 13.07 15.05 1.13
C GLN A 103 11.69 15.65 0.79
N GLU A 104 11.57 16.29 -0.37
CA GLU A 104 10.31 16.86 -0.84
C GLU A 104 9.21 15.78 -1.00
N GLN A 105 9.54 14.63 -1.59
CA GLN A 105 8.61 13.51 -1.72
C GLN A 105 8.19 12.95 -0.35
N LYS A 106 9.14 12.80 0.57
CA LYS A 106 8.88 12.34 1.94
C LYS A 106 7.94 13.29 2.68
N ASP A 107 8.24 14.59 2.66
CA ASP A 107 7.46 15.64 3.33
C ASP A 107 6.04 15.73 2.78
N TYR A 108 5.85 15.47 1.49
CA TYR A 108 4.55 15.54 0.85
C TYR A 108 3.69 14.28 1.06
N TYR A 109 4.27 13.08 0.86
CA TYR A 109 3.49 11.84 0.85
C TYR A 109 3.42 11.13 2.20
N LEU A 110 4.50 11.10 2.99
CA LEU A 110 4.54 10.27 4.20
C LEU A 110 3.52 10.69 5.25
N PRO A 111 3.28 11.99 5.54
CA PRO A 111 2.23 12.40 6.48
C PRO A 111 0.82 11.97 6.02
N ARG A 112 0.55 12.05 4.72
CA ARG A 112 -0.73 11.68 4.13
C ARG A 112 -0.95 10.16 4.11
N LEU A 113 0.11 9.38 3.94
CA LEU A 113 0.08 7.93 4.09
C LEU A 113 -0.09 7.53 5.55
N ALA A 114 0.62 8.17 6.48
CA ALA A 114 0.56 7.86 7.91
C ALA A 114 -0.83 8.13 8.50
N SER A 115 -1.47 9.21 8.09
CA SER A 115 -2.84 9.56 8.51
C SER A 115 -3.92 8.71 7.85
N GLY A 116 -3.59 7.99 6.76
CA GLY A 116 -4.58 7.31 5.92
C GLY A 116 -5.41 8.27 5.06
N GLU A 117 -5.00 9.53 4.88
CA GLU A 117 -5.59 10.45 3.91
C GLU A 117 -5.49 9.88 2.50
N ILE A 118 -4.33 9.30 2.17
CA ILE A 118 -4.14 8.52 0.96
C ILE A 118 -3.76 7.08 1.28
N ILE A 119 -4.21 6.17 0.43
CA ILE A 119 -3.81 4.75 0.45
C ILE A 119 -2.75 4.55 -0.61
N GLY A 120 -1.62 3.94 -0.23
CA GLY A 120 -0.57 3.55 -1.15
C GLY A 120 -0.82 2.19 -1.76
N SER A 121 -0.44 2.00 -3.02
CA SER A 121 -0.42 0.72 -3.70
C SER A 121 0.93 0.43 -4.33
N PHE A 122 1.29 -0.86 -4.41
CA PHE A 122 2.56 -1.33 -4.94
C PHE A 122 2.34 -2.02 -6.29
N ALA A 123 2.75 -1.36 -7.36
CA ALA A 123 2.49 -1.74 -8.74
C ALA A 123 3.76 -2.31 -9.41
N LEU A 124 4.14 -3.54 -9.03
CA LEU A 124 5.30 -4.26 -9.56
C LEU A 124 4.89 -5.33 -10.57
N THR A 125 4.01 -6.25 -10.14
CA THR A 125 3.61 -7.46 -10.90
C THR A 125 2.97 -7.10 -12.24
N GLU A 126 3.31 -7.85 -13.28
CA GLU A 126 2.76 -7.75 -14.63
C GLU A 126 2.19 -9.08 -15.11
N PRO A 127 1.41 -9.12 -16.20
CA PRO A 127 0.92 -10.38 -16.78
C PRO A 127 2.01 -11.42 -16.99
N GLU A 128 3.20 -11.00 -17.44
CA GLU A 128 4.34 -11.88 -17.79
C GLU A 128 5.49 -11.81 -16.78
N ALA A 129 5.40 -10.99 -15.73
CA ALA A 129 6.44 -10.82 -14.73
C ALA A 129 5.86 -10.85 -13.31
N GLY A 130 5.90 -12.02 -12.67
CA GLY A 130 5.50 -12.25 -11.29
C GLY A 130 6.71 -12.57 -10.41
N SER A 131 7.02 -13.86 -10.23
CA SER A 131 8.18 -14.31 -9.42
C SER A 131 9.51 -13.79 -9.98
N ASP A 132 9.62 -13.68 -11.29
CA ASP A 132 10.73 -13.00 -11.95
C ASP A 132 10.39 -11.50 -12.14
N SER A 133 10.48 -10.75 -11.05
CA SER A 133 10.22 -9.30 -11.05
C SER A 133 11.26 -8.48 -11.82
N ALA A 134 12.42 -9.09 -12.13
CA ALA A 134 13.43 -8.47 -12.95
C ALA A 134 13.04 -8.41 -14.44
N SER A 135 12.05 -9.19 -14.86
CA SER A 135 11.51 -9.24 -16.23
C SER A 135 10.37 -8.24 -16.49
N VAL A 136 10.23 -7.21 -15.66
CA VAL A 136 9.26 -6.12 -15.85
C VAL A 136 9.37 -5.51 -17.25
N GLN A 137 8.23 -5.39 -17.93
CA GLN A 137 8.08 -4.92 -19.32
C GLN A 137 7.51 -3.51 -19.44
N THR A 138 6.80 -3.01 -18.41
CA THR A 138 6.32 -1.61 -18.37
C THR A 138 7.49 -0.69 -18.65
N LYS A 139 7.34 0.20 -19.63
CA LYS A 139 8.39 1.12 -20.08
C LYS A 139 8.25 2.47 -19.40
N ALA A 140 9.38 3.11 -19.12
CA ALA A 140 9.45 4.51 -18.73
C ALA A 140 10.43 5.20 -19.68
N ILE A 141 9.91 6.06 -20.56
CA ILE A 141 10.69 6.77 -21.58
C ILE A 141 10.83 8.22 -21.15
N LEU A 142 12.07 8.69 -21.08
CA LEU A 142 12.36 10.09 -20.75
C LEU A 142 11.91 11.00 -21.90
N ASP A 143 11.09 12.00 -21.60
CA ASP A 143 10.59 13.02 -22.52
C ASP A 143 10.76 14.41 -21.88
N GLY A 144 11.84 15.08 -22.23
CA GLY A 144 12.25 16.31 -21.56
C GLY A 144 12.70 16.04 -20.13
N ASP A 145 12.02 16.64 -19.15
CA ASP A 145 12.28 16.49 -17.73
C ASP A 145 11.36 15.43 -17.06
N ASP A 146 10.41 14.87 -17.82
CA ASP A 146 9.42 13.91 -17.35
C ASP A 146 9.65 12.52 -17.93
N TYR A 147 9.01 11.52 -17.32
CA TYR A 147 8.93 10.17 -17.86
C TYR A 147 7.52 9.86 -18.34
N ILE A 148 7.43 9.16 -19.47
CA ILE A 148 6.19 8.61 -20.02
C ILE A 148 6.17 7.10 -19.72
N LEU A 149 5.19 6.67 -18.93
CA LEU A 149 5.03 5.28 -18.52
C LEU A 149 3.96 4.60 -19.38
N SER A 150 4.29 3.41 -19.91
CA SER A 150 3.34 2.59 -20.69
C SER A 150 3.48 1.12 -20.35
N GLY A 151 2.37 0.49 -19.96
CA GLY A 151 2.30 -0.92 -19.59
C GLY A 151 1.09 -1.26 -18.73
N THR A 152 1.03 -2.51 -18.26
CA THR A 152 -0.06 -2.98 -17.40
C THR A 152 0.50 -3.69 -16.18
N LYS A 153 0.08 -3.25 -15.00
CA LYS A 153 0.36 -3.89 -13.72
C LYS A 153 -0.83 -4.75 -13.30
N ARG A 154 -0.56 -5.93 -12.79
CA ARG A 154 -1.56 -6.96 -12.50
C ARG A 154 -1.64 -7.28 -11.02
N TYR A 155 -2.85 -7.58 -10.54
CA TYR A 155 -3.11 -7.98 -9.15
C TYR A 155 -2.71 -6.93 -8.12
N ILE A 156 -2.94 -5.66 -8.41
CA ILE A 156 -2.52 -4.56 -7.54
C ILE A 156 -3.52 -4.39 -6.40
N THR A 157 -3.07 -4.70 -5.19
CA THR A 157 -3.86 -4.60 -3.96
C THR A 157 -4.16 -3.15 -3.64
N ASN A 158 -5.39 -2.89 -3.20
CA ASN A 158 -5.92 -1.57 -2.88
C ASN A 158 -6.00 -0.59 -4.07
N ALA A 159 -5.67 -1.00 -5.30
CA ALA A 159 -5.66 -0.09 -6.45
C ALA A 159 -6.96 0.72 -6.61
N PRO A 160 -8.19 0.16 -6.40
CA PRO A 160 -9.42 0.96 -6.49
C PRO A 160 -9.54 2.08 -5.46
N ASN A 161 -8.81 1.98 -4.34
CA ASN A 161 -8.85 2.93 -3.22
C ASN A 161 -7.56 3.77 -3.13
N ALA A 162 -6.58 3.49 -4.00
CA ALA A 162 -5.27 4.12 -3.91
C ALA A 162 -5.30 5.58 -4.36
N GLY A 163 -4.62 6.44 -3.62
CA GLY A 163 -4.26 7.79 -4.04
C GLY A 163 -2.85 7.88 -4.62
N LEU A 164 -1.99 6.89 -4.31
CA LEU A 164 -0.61 6.83 -4.75
C LEU A 164 -0.22 5.41 -5.17
N PHE A 165 0.46 5.28 -6.30
CA PHE A 165 1.06 4.05 -6.77
C PHE A 165 2.59 4.14 -6.78
N THR A 166 3.27 3.17 -6.15
CA THR A 166 4.69 2.93 -6.40
C THR A 166 4.80 2.00 -7.59
N VAL A 167 5.13 2.55 -8.75
CA VAL A 167 5.19 1.83 -10.04
C VAL A 167 6.63 1.51 -10.39
N PHE A 168 6.90 0.27 -10.76
CA PHE A 168 8.21 -0.17 -11.26
C PHE A 168 8.16 -0.25 -12.78
N ALA A 169 9.07 0.44 -13.46
CA ALA A 169 9.11 0.46 -14.92
C ALA A 169 10.56 0.43 -15.43
N ARG A 170 10.75 -0.09 -16.63
CA ARG A 170 12.06 -0.19 -17.28
C ARG A 170 12.46 1.13 -17.89
N THR A 171 13.50 1.74 -17.33
CA THR A 171 14.13 2.99 -17.80
C THR A 171 15.29 2.75 -18.75
N ASP A 172 15.95 1.57 -18.66
CA ASP A 172 17.02 1.19 -19.59
C ASP A 172 16.75 -0.21 -20.16
N ALA A 173 16.45 -0.26 -21.46
CA ALA A 173 16.21 -1.52 -22.18
C ALA A 173 17.50 -2.32 -22.45
N ASN A 174 18.68 -1.70 -22.38
CA ASN A 174 19.96 -2.36 -22.62
C ASN A 174 20.54 -3.00 -21.35
N GLU A 175 20.07 -2.55 -20.15
CA GLU A 175 20.50 -3.12 -18.89
C GLU A 175 19.58 -4.31 -18.50
N PRO A 176 20.14 -5.52 -18.38
CA PRO A 176 19.36 -6.70 -18.04
C PRO A 176 18.97 -6.71 -16.55
N GLY A 177 17.88 -7.40 -16.25
CA GLY A 177 17.45 -7.63 -14.89
C GLY A 177 16.97 -6.36 -14.20
N SER A 178 17.13 -6.29 -12.89
CA SER A 178 16.65 -5.19 -12.05
C SER A 178 17.40 -3.87 -12.24
N ARG A 179 18.62 -3.89 -12.76
CA ARG A 179 19.43 -2.67 -12.96
C ARG A 179 18.81 -1.70 -13.96
N GLY A 180 18.04 -2.21 -14.93
CA GLY A 180 17.32 -1.39 -15.90
C GLY A 180 15.94 -0.92 -15.42
N VAL A 181 15.57 -1.18 -14.17
CA VAL A 181 14.24 -0.86 -13.62
C VAL A 181 14.35 0.24 -12.57
N SER A 182 13.44 1.21 -12.63
CA SER A 182 13.30 2.31 -11.67
C SER A 182 11.92 2.30 -11.03
N ALA A 183 11.81 2.92 -9.84
CA ALA A 183 10.55 3.13 -9.15
C ALA A 183 10.05 4.56 -9.37
N PHE A 184 8.75 4.70 -9.57
CA PHE A 184 8.06 5.97 -9.79
C PHE A 184 6.93 6.11 -8.78
N LEU A 185 6.73 7.31 -8.26
CA LEU A 185 5.54 7.69 -7.52
C LEU A 185 4.53 8.28 -8.50
N VAL A 186 3.39 7.62 -8.67
CA VAL A 186 2.35 8.01 -9.63
C VAL A 186 1.06 8.27 -8.87
N ASP A 187 0.55 9.49 -8.93
CA ASP A 187 -0.75 9.82 -8.35
C ASP A 187 -1.87 9.11 -9.11
N ALA A 188 -2.91 8.68 -8.40
CA ALA A 188 -4.05 8.00 -9.02
C ALA A 188 -4.80 8.87 -10.05
N SER A 189 -4.66 10.19 -9.95
CA SER A 189 -5.25 11.17 -10.87
C SER A 189 -4.39 11.48 -12.09
N SER A 190 -3.20 10.86 -12.22
CA SER A 190 -2.30 11.13 -13.36
C SER A 190 -2.98 10.81 -14.68
N PRO A 191 -2.93 11.71 -15.68
CA PRO A 191 -3.42 11.42 -17.02
C PRO A 191 -2.75 10.16 -17.59
N GLY A 192 -3.53 9.30 -18.23
CA GLY A 192 -3.04 8.04 -18.78
C GLY A 192 -3.04 6.86 -17.78
N LEU A 193 -3.35 7.10 -16.50
CA LEU A 193 -3.58 6.01 -15.55
C LEU A 193 -5.07 5.63 -15.55
N SER A 194 -5.35 4.34 -15.66
CA SER A 194 -6.70 3.79 -15.50
C SER A 194 -6.68 2.45 -14.78
N LEU A 195 -7.84 2.03 -14.26
CA LEU A 195 -7.97 0.81 -13.49
C LEU A 195 -8.82 -0.21 -14.22
N GLY A 196 -8.41 -1.47 -14.16
CA GLY A 196 -9.23 -2.59 -14.57
C GLY A 196 -10.38 -2.86 -13.59
N LYS A 197 -11.29 -3.78 -13.95
CA LYS A 197 -12.32 -4.23 -13.01
C LYS A 197 -11.69 -5.00 -11.86
N PRO A 198 -12.17 -4.81 -10.62
CA PRO A 198 -11.74 -5.62 -9.48
C PRO A 198 -11.93 -7.12 -9.75
N TYR A 199 -10.93 -7.91 -9.38
CA TYR A 199 -10.98 -9.36 -9.51
C TYR A 199 -11.98 -9.96 -8.51
N LYS A 200 -12.81 -10.87 -9.00
CA LYS A 200 -13.61 -11.72 -8.11
C LYS A 200 -12.70 -12.80 -7.52
N LYS A 201 -12.52 -12.75 -6.21
CA LYS A 201 -11.63 -13.66 -5.48
C LYS A 201 -12.41 -14.74 -4.75
N MET A 202 -11.75 -15.83 -4.42
CA MET A 202 -12.31 -16.94 -3.63
C MET A 202 -12.42 -16.57 -2.13
N GLY A 203 -11.64 -15.61 -1.66
CA GLY A 203 -11.59 -15.15 -0.27
C GLY A 203 -11.11 -13.71 -0.18
N GLN A 204 -10.94 -13.19 1.03
CA GLN A 204 -10.55 -11.81 1.34
C GLN A 204 -11.53 -10.76 0.73
N GLN A 205 -12.82 -11.04 0.80
CA GLN A 205 -13.84 -10.05 0.48
C GLN A 205 -13.62 -8.78 1.30
N GLY A 206 -13.87 -7.62 0.71
CA GLY A 206 -13.56 -6.31 1.28
C GLY A 206 -12.14 -5.80 0.97
N ALA A 207 -11.23 -6.66 0.48
CA ALA A 207 -9.92 -6.24 -0.01
C ALA A 207 -9.89 -6.29 -1.54
N HIS A 208 -9.89 -5.16 -2.20
CA HIS A 208 -9.98 -5.12 -3.66
C HIS A 208 -8.59 -5.17 -4.33
N VAL A 209 -8.55 -5.88 -5.45
CA VAL A 209 -7.37 -6.08 -6.29
C VAL A 209 -7.77 -5.90 -7.75
N CYS A 210 -7.06 -5.09 -8.52
CA CYS A 210 -7.31 -4.95 -9.96
C CYS A 210 -6.01 -4.72 -10.74
N ASP A 211 -6.12 -4.63 -12.07
CA ASP A 211 -5.03 -4.18 -12.91
C ASP A 211 -4.92 -2.64 -12.88
N VAL A 212 -3.69 -2.13 -13.01
CA VAL A 212 -3.38 -0.72 -13.24
C VAL A 212 -2.81 -0.61 -14.64
N ILE A 213 -3.46 0.20 -15.47
CA ILE A 213 -3.12 0.40 -16.88
C ILE A 213 -2.50 1.77 -17.01
N LEU A 214 -1.31 1.81 -17.57
CA LEU A 214 -0.55 3.03 -17.87
C LEU A 214 -0.51 3.17 -19.40
N ASP A 215 -1.20 4.17 -19.92
CA ASP A 215 -1.29 4.48 -21.35
C ASP A 215 -0.73 5.89 -21.56
N GLU A 216 0.56 5.96 -21.92
CA GLU A 216 1.31 7.21 -22.03
C GLU A 216 1.15 8.11 -20.77
N CYS A 217 1.19 7.48 -19.57
CA CYS A 217 1.03 8.16 -18.30
C CYS A 217 2.27 9.00 -17.99
N ARG A 218 2.07 10.32 -17.84
CA ARG A 218 3.12 11.30 -17.53
C ARG A 218 3.19 11.55 -16.02
#